data_cf4d483a14afc1bd63e2e6e86e524c30
#
_entry.id   cf4d483a14afc1bd63e2e6e86e524c30
#
_cell.length_a   1.000
_cell.length_b   1.000
_cell.length_c   1.000
_cell.angle_alpha   90.00
_cell.angle_beta   90.00
_cell.angle_gamma   90.00
#
_symmetry.space_group_name_H-M   'P 1'
#
loop_
_entity.id
_entity.type
_entity.pdbx_description
1 polymer ?
#
loop_
_entity_poly.entity_id
_entity_poly.type
_entity_poly.pdbx_seq_one_letter_code
_entity_poly.pdbx_strand_id
1 'polypeptide(L)'
;MTFDQNLSSRINLMRIILISGIVFVHVPHNPETSPFLGVYGFFDWIRVFLGDALFRIGVPCLSAISGYLLFRRGMHAFDYLATVKSKAKTVLLPFILWNGALFLAVLLLQRFEVGLGYFPDLWNATTREIISHSAALEELPVNVPLYFLRDLFVCILLSPILAFFVKRFALVTLAVLLIITAWPDLTLFIVQKKSILFSFALGIALALHKVDLKTLDPYAGRITLAVLVAAASLATGLYFTGPEFTFELNLLRNLLAVFGAMGLWASSSLLIQSRTGRRLSETGSLSFWIFCAHYPLLVIMWMVWNRGGPDFYPAFYVGAVLLSFAILIVSNAQVRARLPMLYGVLTGSRSKKQKPLAPNSTSVKAAPAQPLPETAYQRQR
;
A
#
# COMPACT_ATOMS: atom_id res chain seq x y z
N MET A 1 -0.10 1.52 25.55
CA MET A 1 0.75 1.56 24.33
C MET A 1 1.59 2.83 24.36
N THR A 2 2.89 2.71 24.12
CA THR A 2 3.75 3.90 23.94
C THR A 2 3.34 4.64 22.65
N PHE A 3 3.71 5.92 22.53
CA PHE A 3 3.41 6.74 21.34
C PHE A 3 3.83 6.06 20.03
N ASP A 4 5.02 5.48 20.00
CA ASP A 4 5.56 4.76 18.82
C ASP A 4 4.78 3.48 18.47
N GLN A 5 4.25 2.77 19.46
CA GLN A 5 3.44 1.57 19.24
C GLN A 5 2.07 1.90 18.64
N ASN A 6 1.42 2.97 19.10
CA ASN A 6 0.14 3.42 18.57
C ASN A 6 0.28 3.86 17.11
N LEU A 7 1.28 4.69 16.79
CA LEU A 7 1.57 5.14 15.43
C LEU A 7 1.83 3.93 14.48
N SER A 8 2.63 2.97 14.94
CA SER A 8 2.95 1.77 14.16
C SER A 8 1.70 0.92 13.89
N SER A 9 0.84 0.73 14.88
CA SER A 9 -0.41 -0.02 14.73
C SER A 9 -1.38 0.65 13.77
N ARG A 10 -1.54 1.99 13.85
CA ARG A 10 -2.37 2.75 12.90
C ARG A 10 -1.85 2.64 11.47
N ILE A 11 -0.53 2.78 11.27
CA ILE A 11 0.08 2.63 9.94
C ILE A 11 -0.13 1.22 9.39
N ASN A 12 0.03 0.19 10.20
CA ASN A 12 -0.19 -1.19 9.76
C ASN A 12 -1.65 -1.45 9.42
N LEU A 13 -2.59 -0.91 10.23
CA LEU A 13 -4.03 -0.97 9.94
C LEU A 13 -4.36 -0.28 8.61
N MET A 14 -3.84 0.92 8.39
CA MET A 14 -4.03 1.63 7.12
C MET A 14 -3.50 0.83 5.94
N ARG A 15 -2.30 0.25 6.07
CA ARG A 15 -1.71 -0.58 5.01
C ARG A 15 -2.60 -1.75 4.62
N ILE A 16 -3.07 -2.52 5.60
CA ILE A 16 -3.90 -3.70 5.27
C ILE A 16 -5.24 -3.28 4.65
N ILE A 17 -5.89 -2.22 5.14
CA ILE A 17 -7.14 -1.71 4.58
C ILE A 17 -6.95 -1.22 3.14
N LEU A 18 -5.92 -0.39 2.91
CA LEU A 18 -5.65 0.18 1.59
C LEU A 18 -5.28 -0.88 0.56
N ILE A 19 -4.40 -1.81 0.94
CA ILE A 19 -3.98 -2.89 0.05
C ILE A 19 -5.16 -3.83 -0.24
N SER A 20 -6.00 -4.11 0.76
CA SER A 20 -7.24 -4.87 0.51
C SER A 20 -8.17 -4.11 -0.44
N GLY A 21 -8.27 -2.79 -0.31
CA GLY A 21 -9.05 -1.95 -1.21
C GLY A 21 -8.53 -1.94 -2.64
N ILE A 22 -7.21 -2.01 -2.84
CA ILE A 22 -6.59 -2.06 -4.18
C ILE A 22 -7.03 -3.32 -4.96
N VAL A 23 -7.38 -4.42 -4.30
CA VAL A 23 -7.91 -5.62 -4.97
C VAL A 23 -9.18 -5.28 -5.76
N PHE A 24 -10.10 -4.50 -5.17
CA PHE A 24 -11.33 -4.07 -5.83
C PHE A 24 -11.08 -3.17 -7.06
N VAL A 25 -10.00 -2.38 -7.04
CA VAL A 25 -9.61 -1.50 -8.14
C VAL A 25 -9.17 -2.28 -9.39
N HIS A 26 -8.65 -3.50 -9.18
CA HIS A 26 -8.02 -4.28 -10.24
C HIS A 26 -8.83 -5.51 -10.68
N VAL A 27 -10.10 -5.64 -10.26
CA VAL A 27 -10.98 -6.69 -10.80
C VAL A 27 -11.23 -6.41 -12.28
N PRO A 28 -10.81 -7.29 -13.21
CA PRO A 28 -10.96 -7.07 -14.63
C PRO A 28 -12.43 -7.10 -15.07
N HIS A 29 -12.72 -6.43 -16.18
CA HIS A 29 -14.02 -6.46 -16.85
C HIS A 29 -13.85 -6.27 -18.36
N ASN A 30 -14.83 -6.69 -19.16
CA ASN A 30 -14.93 -6.37 -20.58
C ASN A 30 -15.55 -4.98 -20.76
N PRO A 31 -15.42 -4.36 -21.97
CA PRO A 31 -16.12 -3.13 -22.29
C PRO A 31 -17.63 -3.23 -22.01
N GLU A 32 -18.28 -4.35 -22.35
CA GLU A 32 -19.72 -4.62 -22.18
C GLU A 32 -20.15 -4.73 -20.71
N THR A 33 -19.22 -5.10 -19.84
CA THR A 33 -19.45 -5.18 -18.38
C THR A 33 -18.80 -4.02 -17.62
N SER A 34 -18.48 -2.93 -18.31
CA SER A 34 -17.97 -1.73 -17.71
C SER A 34 -18.97 -1.17 -16.69
N PRO A 35 -18.51 -0.77 -15.47
CA PRO A 35 -19.42 -0.24 -14.47
C PRO A 35 -20.05 1.09 -14.87
N PHE A 36 -19.46 1.80 -15.83
CA PHE A 36 -19.98 3.09 -16.32
C PHE A 36 -21.16 2.94 -17.30
N LEU A 37 -21.46 1.73 -17.75
CA LEU A 37 -22.62 1.44 -18.59
C LEU A 37 -23.91 1.24 -17.76
N GLY A 38 -23.78 1.00 -16.44
CA GLY A 38 -24.93 0.83 -15.55
C GLY A 38 -25.75 -0.43 -15.80
N VAL A 39 -25.20 -1.44 -16.50
CA VAL A 39 -25.90 -2.69 -16.87
C VAL A 39 -26.46 -3.41 -15.64
N TYR A 40 -25.74 -3.36 -14.53
CA TYR A 40 -26.13 -3.99 -13.27
C TYR A 40 -26.61 -2.97 -12.21
N GLY A 41 -27.00 -1.77 -12.65
CA GLY A 41 -27.62 -0.74 -11.81
C GLY A 41 -26.79 -0.36 -10.59
N PHE A 42 -27.38 -0.42 -9.40
CA PHE A 42 -26.71 -0.02 -8.15
C PHE A 42 -25.42 -0.81 -7.86
N PHE A 43 -25.32 -2.04 -8.34
CA PHE A 43 -24.08 -2.81 -8.21
C PHE A 43 -22.91 -2.15 -8.96
N ASP A 44 -23.15 -1.62 -10.15
CA ASP A 44 -22.14 -0.89 -10.92
C ASP A 44 -21.73 0.41 -10.23
N TRP A 45 -22.68 1.11 -9.61
CA TRP A 45 -22.36 2.28 -8.80
C TRP A 45 -21.42 1.90 -7.62
N ILE A 46 -21.65 0.76 -6.94
CA ILE A 46 -20.75 0.26 -5.90
C ILE A 46 -19.35 -0.01 -6.47
N ARG A 47 -19.24 -0.57 -7.66
CA ARG A 47 -17.95 -0.81 -8.33
C ARG A 47 -17.20 0.49 -8.59
N VAL A 48 -17.88 1.52 -9.12
CA VAL A 48 -17.30 2.86 -9.33
C VAL A 48 -16.89 3.47 -7.99
N PHE A 49 -17.74 3.36 -6.97
CA PHE A 49 -17.43 3.89 -5.64
C PHE A 49 -16.18 3.25 -5.03
N LEU A 50 -16.06 1.93 -5.08
CA LEU A 50 -14.90 1.23 -4.54
C LEU A 50 -13.65 1.39 -5.44
N GLY A 51 -13.79 1.18 -6.75
CA GLY A 51 -12.67 1.12 -7.70
C GLY A 51 -12.15 2.48 -8.14
N ASP A 52 -13.03 3.45 -8.38
CA ASP A 52 -12.65 4.72 -9.00
C ASP A 52 -12.66 5.93 -8.06
N ALA A 53 -13.35 5.83 -6.92
CA ALA A 53 -13.39 6.89 -5.92
C ALA A 53 -12.62 6.50 -4.64
N LEU A 54 -13.17 5.61 -3.81
CA LEU A 54 -12.68 5.38 -2.45
C LEU A 54 -11.26 4.82 -2.40
N PHE A 55 -10.98 3.70 -3.08
CA PHE A 55 -9.70 3.02 -2.94
C PHE A 55 -8.57 3.59 -3.82
N ARG A 56 -8.87 4.59 -4.67
CA ARG A 56 -7.84 5.41 -5.35
C ARG A 56 -7.00 6.24 -4.37
N ILE A 57 -7.49 6.46 -3.16
CA ILE A 57 -6.74 7.09 -2.05
C ILE A 57 -5.53 6.24 -1.61
N GLY A 58 -5.55 4.94 -1.89
CA GLY A 58 -4.59 3.97 -1.36
C GLY A 58 -3.15 4.28 -1.67
N VAL A 59 -2.83 4.48 -2.94
CA VAL A 59 -1.46 4.72 -3.41
C VAL A 59 -0.89 6.04 -2.88
N PRO A 60 -1.59 7.20 -2.95
CA PRO A 60 -1.14 8.45 -2.34
C PRO A 60 -0.91 8.32 -0.83
N CYS A 61 -1.81 7.67 -0.10
CA CYS A 61 -1.67 7.49 1.34
C CYS A 61 -0.42 6.66 1.70
N LEU A 62 -0.17 5.54 1.01
CA LEU A 62 1.01 4.71 1.21
C LEU A 62 2.31 5.46 0.89
N SER A 63 2.27 6.37 -0.10
CA SER A 63 3.39 7.25 -0.46
C SER A 63 3.69 8.25 0.66
N ALA A 64 2.65 8.90 1.20
CA ALA A 64 2.78 9.83 2.33
C ALA A 64 3.36 9.14 3.58
N ILE A 65 2.85 7.96 3.92
CA ILE A 65 3.41 7.14 5.00
C ILE A 65 4.89 6.86 4.77
N SER A 66 5.29 6.55 3.53
CA SER A 66 6.67 6.21 3.20
C SER A 66 7.61 7.42 3.33
N GLY A 67 7.20 8.59 2.84
CA GLY A 67 7.93 9.86 3.01
C GLY A 67 8.05 10.25 4.49
N TYR A 68 6.97 10.14 5.25
CA TYR A 68 6.97 10.42 6.69
C TYR A 68 7.94 9.52 7.46
N LEU A 69 7.87 8.20 7.25
CA LEU A 69 8.72 7.24 7.95
C LEU A 69 10.21 7.41 7.61
N LEU A 70 10.52 7.90 6.42
CA LEU A 70 11.89 8.11 5.96
C LEU A 70 12.58 9.23 6.76
N PHE A 71 11.87 10.32 7.05
CA PHE A 71 12.40 11.51 7.72
C PHE A 71 11.90 11.71 9.16
N ARG A 72 11.15 10.76 9.75
CA ARG A 72 10.58 10.91 11.10
C ARG A 72 11.60 11.18 12.21
N ARG A 73 12.87 10.81 11.99
CA ARG A 73 13.99 11.06 12.92
C ARG A 73 14.75 12.36 12.60
N GLY A 74 14.28 13.12 11.59
CA GLY A 74 14.91 14.35 11.14
C GLY A 74 16.00 14.14 10.08
N MET A 75 16.46 15.25 9.48
CA MET A 75 17.48 15.24 8.42
C MET A 75 18.83 14.72 8.89
N HIS A 76 19.22 15.01 10.14
CA HIS A 76 20.51 14.62 10.71
C HIS A 76 20.65 13.10 10.88
N ALA A 77 19.55 12.38 11.01
CA ALA A 77 19.55 10.93 11.11
C ALA A 77 19.37 10.22 9.75
N PHE A 78 19.30 10.98 8.66
CA PHE A 78 19.08 10.46 7.32
C PHE A 78 20.39 10.16 6.61
N ASP A 79 20.70 8.87 6.45
CA ASP A 79 21.79 8.37 5.62
C ASP A 79 21.24 7.97 4.25
N TYR A 80 21.57 8.73 3.22
CA TYR A 80 21.08 8.53 1.86
C TYR A 80 21.51 7.18 1.27
N LEU A 81 22.81 6.88 1.30
CA LEU A 81 23.35 5.67 0.67
C LEU A 81 22.85 4.40 1.37
N ALA A 82 22.86 4.40 2.70
CA ALA A 82 22.32 3.28 3.47
C ALA A 82 20.82 3.11 3.22
N THR A 83 20.08 4.21 3.07
CA THR A 83 18.65 4.21 2.74
C THR A 83 18.40 3.62 1.35
N VAL A 84 19.08 4.13 0.31
CA VAL A 84 18.93 3.63 -1.07
C VAL A 84 19.27 2.14 -1.13
N LYS A 85 20.39 1.71 -0.55
CA LYS A 85 20.78 0.29 -0.49
C LYS A 85 19.75 -0.58 0.23
N SER A 86 19.19 -0.09 1.33
CA SER A 86 18.13 -0.78 2.07
C SER A 86 16.85 -0.88 1.25
N LYS A 87 16.45 0.20 0.58
CA LYS A 87 15.22 0.27 -0.21
C LYS A 87 15.34 -0.44 -1.56
N ALA A 88 16.53 -0.49 -2.15
CA ALA A 88 16.79 -1.36 -3.29
C ALA A 88 16.48 -2.83 -2.96
N LYS A 89 16.83 -3.30 -1.77
CA LYS A 89 16.52 -4.67 -1.32
C LYS A 89 15.05 -4.89 -0.93
N THR A 90 14.36 -3.86 -0.41
CA THR A 90 13.02 -4.03 0.16
C THR A 90 11.89 -3.49 -0.71
N VAL A 91 12.19 -2.77 -1.79
CA VAL A 91 11.23 -2.18 -2.72
C VAL A 91 11.57 -2.56 -4.16
N LEU A 92 12.81 -2.24 -4.63
CA LEU A 92 13.20 -2.46 -6.01
C LEU A 92 13.36 -3.95 -6.33
N LEU A 93 14.03 -4.71 -5.48
CA LEU A 93 14.22 -6.16 -5.71
C LEU A 93 12.88 -6.92 -5.76
N PRO A 94 11.92 -6.74 -4.84
CA PRO A 94 10.58 -7.30 -4.99
C PRO A 94 9.89 -6.88 -6.29
N PHE A 95 9.97 -5.60 -6.69
CA PHE A 95 9.44 -5.15 -7.98
C PHE A 95 10.01 -5.98 -9.15
N ILE A 96 11.34 -6.10 -9.22
CA ILE A 96 12.03 -6.83 -10.29
C ILE A 96 11.59 -8.31 -10.29
N LEU A 97 11.51 -8.94 -9.12
CA LEU A 97 11.18 -10.37 -9.04
C LEU A 97 9.74 -10.65 -9.41
N TRP A 98 8.78 -9.89 -8.88
CA TRP A 98 7.36 -10.10 -9.16
C TRP A 98 6.97 -9.71 -10.58
N ASN A 99 7.46 -8.54 -11.06
CA ASN A 99 7.19 -8.12 -12.43
C ASN A 99 7.93 -9.01 -13.44
N GLY A 100 9.21 -9.32 -13.19
CA GLY A 100 10.02 -10.18 -14.06
C GLY A 100 9.47 -11.61 -14.14
N ALA A 101 9.02 -12.19 -13.03
CA ALA A 101 8.41 -13.51 -13.04
C ALA A 101 7.11 -13.53 -13.87
N LEU A 102 6.24 -12.53 -13.69
CA LEU A 102 5.02 -12.43 -14.50
C LEU A 102 5.33 -12.14 -15.96
N PHE A 103 6.28 -11.24 -16.24
CA PHE A 103 6.74 -10.92 -17.59
C PHE A 103 7.19 -12.19 -18.33
N LEU A 104 8.06 -12.97 -17.72
CA LEU A 104 8.54 -14.23 -18.31
C LEU A 104 7.41 -15.24 -18.50
N ALA A 105 6.50 -15.37 -17.52
CA ALA A 105 5.36 -16.25 -17.64
C ALA A 105 4.44 -15.85 -18.81
N VAL A 106 4.12 -14.55 -18.93
CA VAL A 106 3.27 -14.04 -20.03
C VAL A 106 3.96 -14.24 -21.37
N LEU A 107 5.25 -13.91 -21.50
CA LEU A 107 6.01 -14.10 -22.73
C LEU A 107 6.01 -15.58 -23.19
N LEU A 108 6.22 -16.50 -22.24
CA LEU A 108 6.19 -17.94 -22.52
C LEU A 108 4.80 -18.44 -22.92
N LEU A 109 3.74 -17.96 -22.25
CA LEU A 109 2.37 -18.34 -22.54
C LEU A 109 1.90 -17.81 -23.91
N GLN A 110 2.31 -16.60 -24.28
CA GLN A 110 1.97 -15.99 -25.57
C GLN A 110 2.62 -16.73 -26.76
N ARG A 111 3.73 -17.43 -26.54
CA ARG A 111 4.28 -18.38 -27.55
C ARG A 111 3.28 -19.44 -27.97
N PHE A 112 2.32 -19.77 -27.11
CA PHE A 112 1.24 -20.73 -27.33
C PHE A 112 -0.13 -20.07 -27.49
N GLU A 113 -0.16 -18.79 -27.85
CA GLU A 113 -1.37 -17.97 -28.02
C GLU A 113 -2.26 -17.86 -26.77
N VAL A 114 -1.68 -18.09 -25.58
CA VAL A 114 -2.39 -18.00 -24.29
C VAL A 114 -2.19 -16.63 -23.68
N GLY A 115 -3.28 -15.99 -23.25
CA GLY A 115 -3.24 -14.69 -22.53
C GLY A 115 -3.22 -13.46 -23.44
N LEU A 116 -3.33 -13.62 -24.76
CA LEU A 116 -3.52 -12.51 -25.69
C LEU A 116 -4.82 -11.76 -25.36
N GLY A 117 -4.76 -10.43 -25.34
CA GLY A 117 -5.88 -9.58 -24.95
C GLY A 117 -6.10 -9.41 -23.43
N TYR A 118 -5.43 -10.19 -22.59
CA TYR A 118 -5.46 -10.06 -21.11
C TYR A 118 -4.23 -9.38 -20.52
N PHE A 119 -3.10 -9.54 -21.20
CA PHE A 119 -1.83 -8.89 -20.88
C PHE A 119 -1.32 -8.14 -22.12
N PRO A 120 -0.34 -7.22 -21.97
CA PRO A 120 0.34 -6.62 -23.13
C PRO A 120 0.88 -7.71 -24.05
N ASP A 121 0.82 -7.47 -25.37
CA ASP A 121 1.42 -8.39 -26.34
C ASP A 121 2.95 -8.27 -26.31
N LEU A 122 3.58 -9.13 -25.50
CA LEU A 122 5.03 -9.14 -25.33
C LEU A 122 5.74 -9.91 -26.43
N TRP A 123 5.03 -10.83 -27.10
CA TRP A 123 5.64 -11.68 -28.13
C TRP A 123 5.94 -10.88 -29.40
N ASN A 124 5.05 -9.97 -29.77
CA ASN A 124 5.20 -9.11 -30.94
C ASN A 124 5.72 -7.70 -30.57
N ALA A 125 6.04 -7.46 -29.31
CA ALA A 125 6.47 -6.16 -28.83
C ALA A 125 7.85 -5.76 -29.35
N THR A 126 8.04 -4.48 -29.61
CA THR A 126 9.34 -3.89 -29.92
C THR A 126 10.26 -3.94 -28.69
N THR A 127 11.59 -3.86 -28.92
CA THR A 127 12.56 -3.79 -27.81
C THR A 127 12.26 -2.64 -26.84
N ARG A 128 11.77 -1.50 -27.33
CA ARG A 128 11.39 -0.35 -26.49
C ARG A 128 10.22 -0.68 -25.57
N GLU A 129 9.17 -1.32 -26.09
CA GLU A 129 8.01 -1.76 -25.30
C GLU A 129 8.39 -2.82 -24.27
N ILE A 130 9.23 -3.80 -24.65
CA ILE A 130 9.79 -4.80 -23.75
C ILE A 130 10.51 -4.15 -22.56
N ILE A 131 11.42 -3.21 -22.82
CA ILE A 131 12.14 -2.48 -21.78
C ILE A 131 11.16 -1.65 -20.96
N SER A 132 10.19 -1.01 -21.60
CA SER A 132 9.20 -0.18 -20.93
C SER A 132 8.32 -1.00 -19.96
N HIS A 133 7.74 -2.12 -20.39
CA HIS A 133 6.96 -3.01 -19.52
C HIS A 133 7.79 -3.69 -18.43
N SER A 134 9.08 -3.96 -18.70
CA SER A 134 9.97 -4.57 -17.68
C SER A 134 10.31 -3.60 -16.56
N ALA A 135 10.61 -2.34 -16.89
CA ALA A 135 11.10 -1.33 -15.97
C ALA A 135 10.04 -0.27 -15.58
N ALA A 136 8.82 -0.37 -16.11
CA ALA A 136 7.74 0.60 -15.94
C ALA A 136 8.18 2.03 -16.32
N LEU A 137 8.72 2.20 -17.53
CA LEU A 137 9.22 3.51 -18.00
C LEU A 137 8.10 4.35 -18.61
N GLU A 138 7.75 4.09 -19.85
CA GLU A 138 6.67 4.78 -20.56
C GLU A 138 5.34 4.05 -20.36
N GLU A 139 5.37 2.71 -20.42
CA GLU A 139 4.22 1.86 -20.19
C GLU A 139 4.17 1.34 -18.74
N LEU A 140 2.99 0.90 -18.33
CA LEU A 140 2.84 0.23 -17.04
C LEU A 140 3.55 -1.14 -17.06
N PRO A 141 4.06 -1.61 -15.91
CA PRO A 141 4.66 -2.93 -15.83
C PRO A 141 3.61 -4.01 -16.12
N VAL A 142 4.04 -5.21 -16.54
CA VAL A 142 3.12 -6.33 -16.78
C VAL A 142 2.30 -6.66 -15.54
N ASN A 143 2.90 -6.60 -14.36
CA ASN A 143 2.18 -6.61 -13.10
C ASN A 143 1.77 -5.17 -12.74
N VAL A 144 0.68 -4.72 -13.31
CA VAL A 144 0.24 -3.33 -13.30
C VAL A 144 0.39 -2.62 -11.95
N PRO A 145 -0.10 -3.13 -10.80
CA PRO A 145 0.00 -2.41 -9.53
C PRO A 145 1.43 -2.09 -9.08
N LEU A 146 2.42 -2.82 -9.59
CA LEU A 146 3.81 -2.66 -9.17
C LEU A 146 4.47 -1.37 -9.66
N TYR A 147 3.83 -0.59 -10.57
CA TYR A 147 4.29 0.76 -10.88
C TYR A 147 4.52 1.59 -9.61
N PHE A 148 3.71 1.35 -8.58
CA PHE A 148 3.84 2.01 -7.28
C PHE A 148 5.20 1.77 -6.61
N LEU A 149 5.72 0.53 -6.65
CA LEU A 149 7.04 0.23 -6.06
C LEU A 149 8.16 0.94 -6.83
N ARG A 150 8.04 0.98 -8.16
CA ARG A 150 9.00 1.69 -9.02
C ARG A 150 8.98 3.19 -8.73
N ASP A 151 7.82 3.81 -8.74
CA ASP A 151 7.66 5.23 -8.47
C ASP A 151 8.10 5.59 -7.04
N LEU A 152 7.77 4.74 -6.07
CA LEU A 152 8.23 4.92 -4.70
C LEU A 152 9.76 4.88 -4.60
N PHE A 153 10.41 3.98 -5.34
CA PHE A 153 11.87 3.91 -5.37
C PHE A 153 12.48 5.16 -6.02
N VAL A 154 11.88 5.68 -7.09
CA VAL A 154 12.28 6.97 -7.69
C VAL A 154 12.11 8.12 -6.70
N CYS A 155 11.01 8.19 -5.96
CA CYS A 155 10.83 9.19 -4.91
C CYS A 155 11.89 9.09 -3.81
N ILE A 156 12.34 7.88 -3.48
CA ILE A 156 13.46 7.68 -2.52
C ILE A 156 14.77 8.20 -3.08
N LEU A 157 15.06 8.00 -4.37
CA LEU A 157 16.23 8.57 -5.02
C LEU A 157 16.18 10.10 -5.02
N LEU A 158 15.01 10.69 -5.25
CA LEU A 158 14.79 12.14 -5.24
C LEU A 158 14.67 12.71 -3.82
N SER A 159 14.64 11.87 -2.78
CA SER A 159 14.32 12.30 -1.42
C SER A 159 15.23 13.39 -0.84
N PRO A 160 16.56 13.48 -1.13
CA PRO A 160 17.38 14.59 -0.64
C PRO A 160 16.93 15.93 -1.22
N ILE A 161 16.63 15.96 -2.52
CA ILE A 161 16.18 17.16 -3.24
C ILE A 161 14.83 17.60 -2.68
N LEU A 162 13.86 16.66 -2.59
CA LEU A 162 12.54 16.92 -2.02
C LEU A 162 12.63 17.43 -0.58
N ALA A 163 13.48 16.80 0.24
CA ALA A 163 13.64 17.21 1.63
C ALA A 163 14.27 18.60 1.77
N PHE A 164 15.22 18.96 0.90
CA PHE A 164 15.82 20.30 0.86
C PHE A 164 14.74 21.36 0.57
N PHE A 165 13.98 21.19 -0.52
CA PHE A 165 12.94 22.16 -0.89
C PHE A 165 11.80 22.22 0.13
N VAL A 166 11.33 21.07 0.62
CA VAL A 166 10.28 20.98 1.63
C VAL A 166 10.72 21.60 2.95
N LYS A 167 11.98 21.41 3.37
CA LYS A 167 12.49 22.02 4.60
C LYS A 167 12.55 23.54 4.51
N ARG A 168 12.92 24.08 3.34
CA ARG A 168 13.14 25.53 3.15
C ARG A 168 11.91 26.28 2.70
N PHE A 169 11.09 25.65 1.81
CA PHE A 169 9.97 26.27 1.11
C PHE A 169 8.76 25.34 1.09
N ALA A 170 8.34 24.80 2.25
CA ALA A 170 7.32 23.76 2.34
C ALA A 170 6.04 24.09 1.58
N LEU A 171 5.44 25.24 1.85
CA LEU A 171 4.17 25.64 1.23
C LEU A 171 4.28 25.80 -0.29
N VAL A 172 5.35 26.45 -0.76
CA VAL A 172 5.57 26.65 -2.20
C VAL A 172 5.79 25.32 -2.89
N THR A 173 6.66 24.45 -2.33
CA THR A 173 6.95 23.11 -2.90
C THR A 173 5.69 22.26 -2.98
N LEU A 174 4.91 22.22 -1.90
CA LEU A 174 3.67 21.45 -1.87
C LEU A 174 2.60 22.06 -2.79
N ALA A 175 2.49 23.37 -2.88
CA ALA A 175 1.55 24.02 -3.80
C ALA A 175 1.89 23.71 -5.27
N VAL A 176 3.16 23.82 -5.66
CA VAL A 176 3.61 23.50 -7.03
C VAL A 176 3.33 22.03 -7.34
N LEU A 177 3.71 21.10 -6.45
CA LEU A 177 3.47 19.67 -6.66
C LEU A 177 1.98 19.33 -6.66
N LEU A 178 1.14 20.03 -5.88
CA LEU A 178 -0.30 19.88 -5.89
C LEU A 178 -0.91 20.33 -7.22
N ILE A 179 -0.51 21.49 -7.73
CA ILE A 179 -0.96 21.98 -9.04
C ILE A 179 -0.58 21.00 -10.14
N ILE A 180 0.66 20.53 -10.16
CA ILE A 180 1.12 19.49 -11.09
C ILE A 180 0.27 18.21 -10.97
N THR A 181 -0.06 17.81 -9.76
CA THR A 181 -0.84 16.58 -9.50
C THR A 181 -2.30 16.75 -9.90
N ALA A 182 -2.89 17.90 -9.58
CA ALA A 182 -4.29 18.19 -9.85
C ALA A 182 -4.56 18.32 -11.36
N TRP A 183 -3.62 18.88 -12.14
CA TRP A 183 -3.83 19.10 -13.57
C TRP A 183 -3.82 17.78 -14.36
N PRO A 184 -4.93 17.33 -14.98
CA PRO A 184 -5.03 16.01 -15.60
C PRO A 184 -4.03 15.77 -16.72
N ASP A 185 -3.86 16.73 -17.63
CA ASP A 185 -3.10 16.57 -18.87
C ASP A 185 -1.58 16.73 -18.71
N LEU A 186 -1.12 17.17 -17.53
CA LEU A 186 0.29 17.33 -17.26
C LEU A 186 0.92 15.97 -16.92
N THR A 187 1.86 15.49 -17.71
CA THR A 187 2.61 14.25 -17.45
C THR A 187 4.01 14.54 -16.91
N LEU A 188 4.48 13.71 -15.99
CA LEU A 188 5.85 13.72 -15.51
C LEU A 188 6.53 12.42 -15.96
N PHE A 189 7.56 12.53 -16.80
CA PHE A 189 8.30 11.34 -17.29
C PHE A 189 9.03 10.56 -16.19
N ILE A 190 9.26 11.19 -15.03
CA ILE A 190 10.02 10.60 -13.93
C ILE A 190 9.18 9.59 -13.13
N VAL A 191 7.88 9.87 -12.96
CA VAL A 191 6.92 9.03 -12.21
C VAL A 191 5.68 8.76 -13.04
N GLN A 192 5.15 7.55 -12.94
CA GLN A 192 3.92 7.14 -13.63
C GLN A 192 2.68 7.86 -13.05
N LYS A 193 2.69 8.10 -11.74
CA LYS A 193 1.56 8.77 -11.06
C LYS A 193 2.06 9.96 -10.23
N LYS A 194 1.67 11.16 -10.64
CA LYS A 194 2.04 12.44 -9.98
C LYS A 194 1.67 12.48 -8.50
N SER A 195 0.54 11.87 -8.14
CA SER A 195 0.06 11.81 -6.76
C SER A 195 1.02 11.07 -5.80
N ILE A 196 1.86 10.17 -6.30
CA ILE A 196 2.89 9.49 -5.52
C ILE A 196 3.96 10.49 -5.08
N LEU A 197 4.46 11.30 -6.02
CA LEU A 197 5.50 12.29 -5.77
C LEU A 197 5.01 13.36 -4.78
N PHE A 198 3.83 13.93 -5.04
CA PHE A 198 3.22 14.91 -4.14
C PHE A 198 3.05 14.35 -2.73
N SER A 199 2.40 13.18 -2.61
CA SER A 199 2.10 12.60 -1.30
C SER A 199 3.36 12.18 -0.55
N PHE A 200 4.39 11.72 -1.25
CA PHE A 200 5.68 11.42 -0.65
C PHE A 200 6.33 12.70 -0.10
N ALA A 201 6.31 13.80 -0.86
CA ALA A 201 6.80 15.11 -0.40
C ALA A 201 5.98 15.65 0.79
N LEU A 202 4.65 15.48 0.78
CA LEU A 202 3.78 15.79 1.92
C LEU A 202 4.18 15.00 3.17
N GLY A 203 4.45 13.70 3.01
CA GLY A 203 4.96 12.87 4.11
C GLY A 203 6.28 13.39 4.69
N ILE A 204 7.21 13.80 3.83
CA ILE A 204 8.48 14.45 4.24
C ILE A 204 8.19 15.74 5.01
N ALA A 205 7.27 16.59 4.51
CA ALA A 205 6.88 17.84 5.15
C ALA A 205 6.34 17.60 6.57
N LEU A 206 5.40 16.68 6.73
CA LEU A 206 4.82 16.33 8.02
C LEU A 206 5.89 15.87 9.02
N ALA A 207 6.89 15.10 8.55
CA ALA A 207 7.98 14.63 9.38
C ALA A 207 8.97 15.74 9.78
N LEU A 208 9.45 16.53 8.80
CA LEU A 208 10.48 17.55 9.05
C LEU A 208 9.97 18.73 9.85
N HIS A 209 8.71 19.12 9.65
CA HIS A 209 8.06 20.19 10.42
C HIS A 209 7.40 19.69 11.70
N LYS A 210 7.58 18.39 12.06
CA LYS A 210 7.10 17.77 13.30
C LYS A 210 5.60 18.01 13.52
N VAL A 211 4.80 17.93 12.46
CA VAL A 211 3.35 18.11 12.55
C VAL A 211 2.75 17.02 13.43
N ASP A 212 2.00 17.42 14.44
CA ASP A 212 1.31 16.46 15.31
C ASP A 212 0.08 15.90 14.58
N LEU A 213 0.21 14.68 14.10
CA LEU A 213 -0.87 13.99 13.38
C LEU A 213 -2.07 13.65 14.26
N LYS A 214 -1.96 13.76 15.60
CA LYS A 214 -3.07 13.52 16.53
C LYS A 214 -4.06 14.68 16.59
N THR A 215 -3.68 15.86 16.11
CA THR A 215 -4.57 17.03 16.06
C THR A 215 -5.85 16.79 15.27
N LEU A 216 -5.82 15.81 14.36
CA LEU A 216 -6.99 15.39 13.58
C LEU A 216 -7.91 14.40 14.31
N ASP A 217 -7.42 13.74 15.35
CA ASP A 217 -8.15 12.65 16.01
C ASP A 217 -9.49 13.12 16.67
N PRO A 218 -9.60 14.31 17.29
CA PRO A 218 -10.90 14.80 17.78
C PRO A 218 -11.96 14.99 16.72
N TYR A 219 -11.53 15.21 15.46
CA TYR A 219 -12.41 15.45 14.32
C TYR A 219 -12.56 14.19 13.43
N ALA A 220 -12.02 13.05 13.85
CA ALA A 220 -11.92 11.85 13.03
C ALA A 220 -13.24 11.42 12.39
N GLY A 221 -14.34 11.42 13.17
CA GLY A 221 -15.67 11.06 12.63
C GLY A 221 -16.14 11.99 11.53
N ARG A 222 -15.99 13.31 11.73
CA ARG A 222 -16.39 14.34 10.75
C ARG A 222 -15.55 14.26 9.47
N ILE A 223 -14.24 14.12 9.62
CA ILE A 223 -13.30 14.00 8.47
C ILE A 223 -13.59 12.72 7.68
N THR A 224 -13.80 11.59 8.37
CA THR A 224 -14.15 10.32 7.72
C THR A 224 -15.45 10.45 6.94
N LEU A 225 -16.50 11.03 7.55
CA LEU A 225 -17.77 11.26 6.87
C LEU A 225 -17.62 12.16 5.66
N ALA A 226 -16.89 13.27 5.77
CA ALA A 226 -16.65 14.19 4.66
C ALA A 226 -15.95 13.50 3.48
N VAL A 227 -14.94 12.65 3.75
CA VAL A 227 -14.24 11.88 2.70
C VAL A 227 -15.16 10.84 2.07
N LEU A 228 -15.99 10.14 2.86
CA LEU A 228 -16.96 9.19 2.32
C LEU A 228 -18.02 9.86 1.46
N VAL A 229 -18.54 11.02 1.89
CA VAL A 229 -19.49 11.82 1.10
C VAL A 229 -18.83 12.32 -0.19
N ALA A 230 -17.62 12.85 -0.12
CA ALA A 230 -16.89 13.28 -1.31
C ALA A 230 -16.62 12.11 -2.28
N ALA A 231 -16.25 10.93 -1.77
CA ALA A 231 -16.08 9.73 -2.58
C ALA A 231 -17.39 9.26 -3.21
N ALA A 232 -18.50 9.30 -2.47
CA ALA A 232 -19.82 8.94 -2.99
C ALA A 232 -20.31 9.95 -4.06
N SER A 233 -20.10 11.25 -3.85
CA SER A 233 -20.41 12.29 -4.82
C SER A 233 -19.58 12.15 -6.10
N LEU A 234 -18.28 11.89 -5.97
CA LEU A 234 -17.41 11.61 -7.10
C LEU A 234 -17.88 10.34 -7.86
N ALA A 235 -18.15 9.26 -7.14
CA ALA A 235 -18.64 8.02 -7.75
C ALA A 235 -19.94 8.22 -8.52
N THR A 236 -20.86 9.01 -7.96
CA THR A 236 -22.12 9.34 -8.61
C THR A 236 -21.88 10.15 -9.88
N GLY A 237 -21.01 11.17 -9.84
CA GLY A 237 -20.62 11.95 -11.02
C GLY A 237 -20.02 11.06 -12.11
N LEU A 238 -19.04 10.21 -11.76
CA LEU A 238 -18.37 9.30 -12.70
C LEU A 238 -19.36 8.27 -13.29
N TYR A 239 -20.24 7.73 -12.47
CA TYR A 239 -21.23 6.74 -12.90
C TYR A 239 -22.20 7.28 -13.96
N PHE A 240 -22.68 8.51 -13.80
CA PHE A 240 -23.62 9.13 -14.75
C PHE A 240 -22.92 9.78 -15.97
N THR A 241 -21.64 10.15 -15.85
CA THR A 241 -20.89 10.71 -16.98
C THR A 241 -20.44 9.60 -17.96
N GLY A 242 -20.23 8.39 -17.45
CA GLY A 242 -19.73 7.27 -18.24
C GLY A 242 -18.20 7.18 -18.29
N PRO A 243 -17.64 6.43 -19.24
CA PRO A 243 -16.20 6.14 -19.30
C PRO A 243 -15.34 7.35 -19.68
N GLU A 244 -15.89 8.35 -20.36
CA GLU A 244 -15.21 9.59 -20.73
C GLU A 244 -15.41 10.64 -19.63
N PHE A 245 -14.46 10.74 -18.73
CA PHE A 245 -14.54 11.67 -17.61
C PHE A 245 -14.26 13.10 -18.05
N THR A 246 -15.11 14.05 -17.59
CA THR A 246 -14.84 15.48 -17.78
C THR A 246 -13.58 15.91 -17.00
N PHE A 247 -13.02 17.06 -17.41
CA PHE A 247 -11.84 17.63 -16.73
C PHE A 247 -12.10 17.83 -15.23
N GLU A 248 -13.29 18.32 -14.86
CA GLU A 248 -13.68 18.62 -13.48
C GLU A 248 -13.74 17.34 -12.63
N LEU A 249 -14.30 16.25 -13.16
CA LEU A 249 -14.36 14.96 -12.46
C LEU A 249 -12.97 14.34 -12.30
N ASN A 250 -12.11 14.46 -13.30
CA ASN A 250 -10.71 14.04 -13.19
C ASN A 250 -9.94 14.87 -12.16
N LEU A 251 -10.15 16.19 -12.14
CA LEU A 251 -9.58 17.08 -11.14
C LEU A 251 -10.04 16.70 -9.74
N LEU A 252 -11.35 16.53 -9.52
CA LEU A 252 -11.92 16.13 -8.24
C LEU A 252 -11.38 14.77 -7.78
N ARG A 253 -11.24 13.80 -8.69
CA ARG A 253 -10.65 12.48 -8.44
C ARG A 253 -9.20 12.59 -7.98
N ASN A 254 -8.39 13.43 -8.63
CA ASN A 254 -7.00 13.66 -8.25
C ASN A 254 -6.89 14.33 -6.87
N LEU A 255 -7.74 15.31 -6.60
CA LEU A 255 -7.79 15.99 -5.29
C LEU A 255 -8.24 15.04 -4.19
N LEU A 256 -9.30 14.24 -4.42
CA LEU A 256 -9.75 13.24 -3.45
C LEU A 256 -8.67 12.19 -3.16
N ALA A 257 -7.93 11.74 -4.16
CA ALA A 257 -6.84 10.80 -3.99
C ALA A 257 -5.77 11.35 -3.02
N VAL A 258 -5.50 12.65 -3.07
CA VAL A 258 -4.52 13.32 -2.20
C VAL A 258 -5.10 13.57 -0.80
N PHE A 259 -6.23 14.28 -0.72
CA PHE A 259 -6.81 14.69 0.57
C PHE A 259 -7.46 13.53 1.33
N GLY A 260 -7.92 12.50 0.63
CA GLY A 260 -8.45 11.28 1.22
C GLY A 260 -7.46 10.55 2.13
N ALA A 261 -6.15 10.74 1.92
CA ALA A 261 -5.13 10.21 2.82
C ALA A 261 -5.26 10.77 4.25
N MET A 262 -5.64 12.03 4.41
CA MET A 262 -5.92 12.64 5.72
C MET A 262 -7.17 12.01 6.36
N GLY A 263 -8.21 11.76 5.56
CA GLY A 263 -9.42 11.07 6.00
C GLY A 263 -9.13 9.67 6.51
N LEU A 264 -8.30 8.93 5.79
CA LEU A 264 -7.94 7.58 6.22
C LEU A 264 -7.06 7.59 7.49
N TRP A 265 -6.17 8.57 7.62
CA TRP A 265 -5.43 8.77 8.86
C TRP A 265 -6.37 9.01 10.04
N ALA A 266 -7.34 9.90 9.88
CA ALA A 266 -8.36 10.18 10.89
C ALA A 266 -9.18 8.92 11.20
N SER A 267 -9.68 8.21 10.18
CA SER A 267 -10.43 6.95 10.31
C SER A 267 -9.65 5.89 11.10
N SER A 268 -8.33 5.83 10.93
CA SER A 268 -7.49 4.86 11.63
C SER A 268 -7.52 5.03 13.14
N SER A 269 -7.77 6.25 13.66
CA SER A 269 -7.89 6.50 15.12
C SER A 269 -9.15 5.88 15.71
N LEU A 270 -10.22 5.84 14.94
CA LEU A 270 -11.49 5.20 15.34
C LEU A 270 -11.40 3.69 15.23
N LEU A 271 -10.90 3.21 14.08
CA LEU A 271 -10.85 1.78 13.78
C LEU A 271 -9.92 0.99 14.70
N ILE A 272 -8.77 1.57 15.09
CA ILE A 272 -7.79 0.90 15.96
C ILE A 272 -8.32 0.64 17.38
N GLN A 273 -9.38 1.33 17.79
CA GLN A 273 -10.03 1.12 19.10
C GLN A 273 -10.84 -0.18 19.13
N SER A 274 -11.32 -0.64 17.97
CA SER A 274 -12.07 -1.89 17.85
C SER A 274 -11.18 -3.14 17.98
N ARG A 275 -11.76 -4.28 18.41
CA ARG A 275 -11.06 -5.58 18.42
C ARG A 275 -10.59 -5.98 17.01
N THR A 276 -11.45 -5.77 16.01
CA THR A 276 -11.15 -6.10 14.62
C THR A 276 -10.00 -5.23 14.08
N GLY A 277 -10.03 -3.92 14.32
CA GLY A 277 -8.94 -3.02 13.89
C GLY A 277 -7.59 -3.38 14.52
N ARG A 278 -7.56 -3.76 15.80
CA ARG A 278 -6.33 -4.23 16.44
C ARG A 278 -5.80 -5.52 15.81
N ARG A 279 -6.65 -6.53 15.58
CA ARG A 279 -6.27 -7.77 14.90
C ARG A 279 -5.76 -7.53 13.49
N LEU A 280 -6.44 -6.68 12.71
CA LEU A 280 -5.98 -6.30 11.38
C LEU A 280 -4.63 -5.58 11.40
N SER A 281 -4.35 -4.77 12.40
CA SER A 281 -3.04 -4.09 12.52
C SER A 281 -1.86 -5.06 12.72
N GLU A 282 -2.12 -6.26 13.22
CA GLU A 282 -1.12 -7.32 13.43
C GLU A 282 -0.79 -8.06 12.13
N THR A 283 -1.68 -8.01 11.13
CA THR A 283 -1.51 -8.68 9.83
C THR A 283 -0.69 -7.90 8.80
N GLY A 284 0.03 -6.87 9.21
CA GLY A 284 0.74 -5.95 8.32
C GLY A 284 1.72 -6.61 7.33
N SER A 285 2.28 -7.77 7.66
CA SER A 285 3.14 -8.53 6.75
C SER A 285 2.40 -9.15 5.56
N LEU A 286 1.10 -9.44 5.73
CA LEU A 286 0.24 -9.99 4.68
C LEU A 286 -0.03 -8.95 3.58
N SER A 287 -0.10 -7.66 3.94
CA SER A 287 -0.45 -6.60 2.99
C SER A 287 0.49 -6.55 1.78
N PHE A 288 1.80 -6.73 1.99
CA PHE A 288 2.75 -6.68 0.87
C PHE A 288 2.61 -7.90 -0.06
N TRP A 289 2.32 -9.08 0.49
CA TRP A 289 2.05 -10.29 -0.30
C TRP A 289 0.79 -10.10 -1.17
N ILE A 290 -0.31 -9.63 -0.57
CA ILE A 290 -1.54 -9.31 -1.31
C ILE A 290 -1.22 -8.29 -2.43
N PHE A 291 -0.47 -7.23 -2.11
CA PHE A 291 -0.13 -6.20 -3.08
C PHE A 291 0.59 -6.74 -4.31
N CYS A 292 1.56 -7.64 -4.14
CA CYS A 292 2.35 -8.16 -5.25
C CYS A 292 1.63 -9.24 -6.08
N ALA A 293 0.74 -10.02 -5.45
CA ALA A 293 0.21 -11.24 -6.06
C ALA A 293 -1.27 -11.15 -6.51
N HIS A 294 -2.04 -10.11 -6.10
CA HIS A 294 -3.46 -10.05 -6.41
C HIS A 294 -3.75 -9.88 -7.91
N TYR A 295 -2.98 -9.03 -8.60
CA TYR A 295 -3.26 -8.69 -10.00
C TYR A 295 -3.16 -9.89 -10.94
N PRO A 296 -2.03 -10.63 -10.99
CA PRO A 296 -1.95 -11.82 -11.83
C PRO A 296 -3.01 -12.87 -11.48
N LEU A 297 -3.35 -13.02 -10.20
CA LEU A 297 -4.38 -13.94 -9.75
C LEU A 297 -5.77 -13.54 -10.28
N LEU A 298 -6.13 -12.26 -10.20
CA LEU A 298 -7.40 -11.73 -10.72
C LEU A 298 -7.49 -11.90 -12.24
N VAL A 299 -6.42 -11.64 -12.97
CA VAL A 299 -6.39 -11.82 -14.45
C VAL A 299 -6.55 -13.29 -14.81
N ILE A 300 -5.87 -14.21 -14.13
CA ILE A 300 -6.03 -15.65 -14.35
C ILE A 300 -7.48 -16.08 -14.10
N MET A 301 -8.09 -15.63 -13.00
CA MET A 301 -9.50 -15.91 -12.72
C MET A 301 -10.43 -15.38 -13.83
N TRP A 302 -10.13 -14.20 -14.35
CA TRP A 302 -10.87 -13.59 -15.45
C TRP A 302 -10.73 -14.38 -16.74
N MET A 303 -9.53 -14.86 -17.07
CA MET A 303 -9.29 -15.73 -18.21
C MET A 303 -10.09 -17.03 -18.13
N VAL A 304 -10.16 -17.63 -16.94
CA VAL A 304 -10.95 -18.85 -16.70
C VAL A 304 -12.45 -18.57 -16.82
N TRP A 305 -12.90 -17.45 -16.24
CA TRP A 305 -14.30 -17.06 -16.30
C TRP A 305 -14.81 -16.81 -17.70
N ASN A 306 -14.02 -16.13 -18.55
CA ASN A 306 -14.38 -15.85 -19.93
C ASN A 306 -14.43 -17.10 -20.83
N ARG A 307 -13.88 -18.25 -20.39
CA ARG A 307 -13.93 -19.50 -21.15
C ARG A 307 -15.18 -20.35 -20.89
N GLY A 308 -15.84 -20.19 -19.77
CA GLY A 308 -16.96 -21.05 -19.43
C GLY A 308 -17.72 -20.65 -18.17
N GLY A 309 -17.51 -19.45 -17.67
CA GLY A 309 -18.27 -18.90 -16.55
C GLY A 309 -19.69 -18.49 -17.00
N PRO A 310 -20.61 -18.33 -16.04
CA PRO A 310 -21.94 -17.83 -16.32
C PRO A 310 -21.90 -16.37 -16.79
N ASP A 311 -22.84 -15.98 -17.65
CA ASP A 311 -22.99 -14.61 -18.15
C ASP A 311 -23.64 -13.69 -17.08
N PHE A 312 -23.02 -13.66 -15.88
CA PHE A 312 -23.46 -12.82 -14.76
C PHE A 312 -22.26 -12.23 -14.03
N TYR A 313 -21.74 -11.14 -14.55
CA TYR A 313 -20.53 -10.47 -14.06
C TYR A 313 -20.53 -10.18 -12.55
N PRO A 314 -21.62 -9.77 -11.87
CA PRO A 314 -21.61 -9.56 -10.43
C PRO A 314 -21.12 -10.76 -9.62
N ALA A 315 -21.45 -12.00 -10.05
CA ALA A 315 -20.96 -13.20 -9.39
C ALA A 315 -19.45 -13.37 -9.56
N PHE A 316 -18.92 -13.06 -10.74
CA PHE A 316 -17.46 -13.03 -10.94
C PHE A 316 -16.80 -12.01 -10.02
N TYR A 317 -17.26 -10.76 -9.99
CA TYR A 317 -16.65 -9.68 -9.21
C TYR A 317 -16.55 -10.05 -7.73
N VAL A 318 -17.66 -10.48 -7.12
CA VAL A 318 -17.69 -10.86 -5.71
C VAL A 318 -16.87 -12.13 -5.47
N GLY A 319 -17.05 -13.16 -6.32
CA GLY A 319 -16.34 -14.43 -6.22
C GLY A 319 -14.83 -14.27 -6.37
N ALA A 320 -14.37 -13.48 -7.36
CA ALA A 320 -12.96 -13.22 -7.60
C ALA A 320 -12.28 -12.51 -6.43
N VAL A 321 -12.94 -11.50 -5.82
CA VAL A 321 -12.43 -10.80 -4.65
C VAL A 321 -12.30 -11.75 -3.46
N LEU A 322 -13.35 -12.49 -3.12
CA LEU A 322 -13.35 -13.42 -1.98
C LEU A 322 -12.33 -14.54 -2.16
N LEU A 323 -12.32 -15.15 -3.34
CA LEU A 323 -11.39 -16.23 -3.65
C LEU A 323 -9.93 -15.74 -3.69
N SER A 324 -9.69 -14.53 -4.21
CA SER A 324 -8.35 -13.91 -4.16
C SER A 324 -7.86 -13.76 -2.73
N PHE A 325 -8.66 -13.23 -1.82
CA PHE A 325 -8.26 -13.12 -0.42
C PHE A 325 -7.99 -14.49 0.20
N ALA A 326 -8.85 -15.47 -0.03
CA ALA A 326 -8.65 -16.82 0.50
C ALA A 326 -7.32 -17.43 0.01
N ILE A 327 -7.06 -17.39 -1.30
CA ILE A 327 -5.84 -17.92 -1.89
C ILE A 327 -4.60 -17.16 -1.39
N LEU A 328 -4.67 -15.82 -1.33
CA LEU A 328 -3.54 -14.99 -0.92
C LEU A 328 -3.19 -15.16 0.56
N ILE A 329 -4.17 -15.34 1.44
CA ILE A 329 -3.94 -15.62 2.85
C ILE A 329 -3.29 -17.00 3.02
N VAL A 330 -3.84 -18.03 2.36
CA VAL A 330 -3.33 -19.39 2.44
C VAL A 330 -1.91 -19.48 1.84
N SER A 331 -1.70 -18.93 0.64
CA SER A 331 -0.39 -18.95 -0.03
C SER A 331 0.67 -18.17 0.77
N ASN A 332 0.31 -17.03 1.37
CA ASN A 332 1.19 -16.28 2.26
C ASN A 332 1.65 -17.16 3.45
N ALA A 333 0.70 -17.83 4.11
CA ALA A 333 1.00 -18.68 5.26
C ALA A 333 1.90 -19.87 4.85
N GLN A 334 1.60 -20.51 3.72
CA GLN A 334 2.37 -21.67 3.25
C GLN A 334 3.79 -21.31 2.80
N VAL A 335 3.94 -20.25 1.98
CA VAL A 335 5.26 -19.83 1.50
C VAL A 335 6.12 -19.33 2.66
N ARG A 336 5.53 -18.60 3.61
CA ARG A 336 6.23 -18.15 4.81
C ARG A 336 6.71 -19.32 5.68
N ALA A 337 5.90 -20.39 5.81
CA ALA A 337 6.22 -21.54 6.64
C ALA A 337 7.23 -22.49 5.97
N ARG A 338 7.05 -22.77 4.66
CA ARG A 338 7.85 -23.80 3.95
C ARG A 338 9.10 -23.21 3.29
N LEU A 339 9.06 -21.94 2.84
CA LEU A 339 10.12 -21.30 2.06
C LEU A 339 10.47 -19.92 2.66
N PRO A 340 10.91 -19.84 3.94
CA PRO A 340 11.10 -18.57 4.64
C PRO A 340 12.15 -17.66 3.99
N MET A 341 13.19 -18.21 3.37
CA MET A 341 14.21 -17.43 2.65
C MET A 341 13.62 -16.78 1.39
N LEU A 342 12.90 -17.55 0.57
CA LEU A 342 12.21 -17.06 -0.61
C LEU A 342 11.17 -15.99 -0.23
N TYR A 343 10.37 -16.26 0.81
CA TYR A 343 9.41 -15.28 1.34
C TYR A 343 10.10 -13.97 1.73
N GLY A 344 11.25 -14.04 2.41
CA GLY A 344 12.04 -12.88 2.80
C GLY A 344 12.48 -12.03 1.61
N VAL A 345 12.92 -12.67 0.52
CA VAL A 345 13.36 -11.99 -0.70
C VAL A 345 12.15 -11.39 -1.45
N LEU A 346 11.07 -12.16 -1.63
CA LEU A 346 9.86 -11.74 -2.34
C LEU A 346 9.12 -10.58 -1.64
N THR A 347 9.21 -10.51 -0.31
CA THR A 347 8.53 -9.45 0.48
C THR A 347 9.47 -8.33 0.94
N GLY A 348 10.78 -8.44 0.64
CA GLY A 348 11.78 -7.51 1.15
C GLY A 348 11.85 -7.50 2.67
N SER A 349 11.30 -8.52 3.35
CA SER A 349 11.30 -8.60 4.80
C SER A 349 12.69 -8.92 5.29
N ARG A 350 13.19 -8.14 6.24
CA ARG A 350 14.42 -8.48 6.94
C ARG A 350 14.15 -9.70 7.80
N SER A 351 14.80 -10.83 7.53
CA SER A 351 14.87 -11.92 8.49
C SER A 351 15.34 -11.32 9.82
N LYS A 352 14.47 -11.21 10.80
CA LYS A 352 14.93 -11.01 12.18
C LYS A 352 15.74 -12.24 12.49
N LYS A 353 17.08 -12.12 12.57
CA LYS A 353 17.89 -13.12 13.25
C LYS A 353 17.19 -13.34 14.59
N GLN A 354 16.60 -14.51 14.79
CA GLN A 354 16.16 -14.92 16.12
C GLN A 354 17.40 -14.78 16.99
N LYS A 355 17.38 -13.82 17.93
CA LYS A 355 18.35 -13.84 19.03
C LYS A 355 18.21 -15.23 19.62
N PRO A 356 19.31 -16.01 19.72
CA PRO A 356 19.26 -17.24 20.46
C PRO A 356 18.63 -16.93 21.82
N LEU A 357 17.60 -17.66 22.20
CA LEU A 357 17.10 -17.62 23.57
C LEU A 357 18.33 -17.85 24.44
N ALA A 358 18.69 -16.85 25.24
CA ALA A 358 19.70 -17.04 26.26
C ALA A 358 19.27 -18.25 27.06
N PRO A 359 20.15 -19.26 27.28
CA PRO A 359 19.79 -20.40 28.12
C PRO A 359 19.34 -19.85 29.46
N ASN A 360 18.15 -20.29 29.90
CA ASN A 360 17.64 -19.99 31.23
C ASN A 360 18.69 -20.41 32.24
N SER A 361 19.47 -19.47 32.69
CA SER A 361 20.31 -19.68 33.87
C SER A 361 19.39 -19.62 35.11
N THR A 362 18.66 -20.70 35.33
CA THR A 362 18.14 -21.02 36.66
C THR A 362 19.33 -21.48 37.54
N SER A 363 20.23 -20.59 37.81
CA SER A 363 21.06 -20.74 39.02
C SER A 363 20.26 -20.20 40.17
N VAL A 364 19.59 -21.11 40.86
CA VAL A 364 19.15 -20.87 42.25
C VAL A 364 20.41 -20.55 43.06
N LYS A 365 20.73 -19.29 43.23
CA LYS A 365 21.64 -18.85 44.26
C LYS A 365 20.92 -19.12 45.58
N ALA A 366 21.33 -20.18 46.28
CA ALA A 366 21.00 -20.37 47.69
C ALA A 366 21.40 -19.12 48.44
N ALA A 367 20.43 -18.46 49.10
CA ALA A 367 20.70 -17.36 49.98
C ALA A 367 21.51 -17.87 51.20
N PRO A 368 22.54 -17.17 51.66
CA PRO A 368 23.24 -17.54 52.88
C PRO A 368 22.27 -17.37 54.06
N ALA A 369 22.23 -18.42 54.92
CA ALA A 369 21.46 -18.41 56.14
C ALA A 369 21.87 -17.23 57.02
N GLN A 370 20.92 -16.36 57.39
CA GLN A 370 21.12 -15.37 58.43
C GLN A 370 21.16 -16.05 59.80
N PRO A 371 22.13 -15.72 60.68
CA PRO A 371 22.14 -16.20 62.05
C PRO A 371 20.98 -15.56 62.83
N LEU A 372 20.33 -16.40 63.64
CA LEU A 372 19.27 -15.98 64.54
C LEU A 372 19.82 -14.96 65.57
N PRO A 373 19.08 -13.92 65.95
CA PRO A 373 19.49 -13.01 67.01
C PRO A 373 19.37 -13.69 68.37
N GLU A 374 20.48 -13.65 69.13
CA GLU A 374 20.53 -14.03 70.54
C GLU A 374 19.60 -13.15 71.31
N THR A 375 18.73 -13.79 72.10
CA THR A 375 17.90 -13.17 73.11
C THR A 375 18.76 -12.65 74.33
N ALA A 376 18.97 -11.35 74.38
CA ALA A 376 19.50 -10.72 75.60
C ALA A 376 18.36 -10.45 76.59
N TYR A 377 18.31 -11.31 77.58
CA TYR A 377 17.60 -11.14 78.85
C TYR A 377 18.40 -10.21 79.73
N GLN A 378 17.90 -9.04 80.09
CA GLN A 378 18.23 -8.28 81.32
C GLN A 378 17.18 -7.16 81.49
N ARG A 379 16.30 -7.37 82.46
CA ARG A 379 16.18 -6.86 83.86
C ARG A 379 16.18 -5.34 83.96
N GLN A 380 15.03 -4.90 84.39
CA GLN A 380 14.71 -4.03 85.55
C GLN A 380 15.74 -2.94 85.93
N ARG A 381 15.41 -1.67 85.80
CA ARG A 381 14.97 -0.86 86.98
C ARG A 381 14.33 0.44 86.43
#